data_c368fe3473a39a3989a64559d8cfffa3
#
_entry.id   c368fe3473a39a3989a64559d8cfffa3
#
_cell.length_a   1.000
_cell.length_b   1.000
_cell.length_c   1.000
_cell.angle_alpha   90.00
_cell.angle_beta   90.00
_cell.angle_gamma   90.00
#
_symmetry.space_group_name_H-M   'P 1'
#
loop_
_entity.id
_entity.type
_entity.pdbx_description
1 polymer ?
#
loop_
_entity_poly.entity_id
_entity_poly.type
_entity_poly.pdbx_seq_one_letter_code
_entity_poly.pdbx_strand_id
1 'polypeptide(L)'
;MCGDNIFMKEDYLTSYILSDIGKAYTWQKEFYRAEEDDVTWNEAYSVIYTCNLVLSEVPGINEGKDAYKAQVMAEAKVNRAFYYWFLHSCYAPAYDPETAGTDLSVPLVLEPDLNAKVRRATSDKVVAQILEDLKDVAMDLPEKSASEYHIPRMAVYGLAARVNLFFGNYDAALENAEEALKFNSELVDY
;
A
#
# COMPACT_ATOMS: atom_id res chain seq x y z
N MET A 1 -14.22 -5.60 4.28
CA MET A 1 -15.44 -5.43 5.09
C MET A 1 -16.39 -6.63 5.03
N CYS A 2 -15.97 -7.76 4.55
CA CYS A 2 -16.79 -8.98 4.50
C CYS A 2 -16.14 -10.04 5.39
N GLY A 3 -16.41 -9.98 6.68
CA GLY A 3 -15.88 -10.92 7.65
C GLY A 3 -16.97 -11.39 8.59
N ASP A 4 -16.77 -12.53 9.22
CA ASP A 4 -17.73 -13.16 10.14
C ASP A 4 -18.09 -12.28 11.36
N ASN A 5 -17.32 -11.23 11.60
CA ASN A 5 -17.50 -10.31 12.72
C ASN A 5 -18.43 -9.12 12.40
N ILE A 6 -19.01 -9.08 11.19
CA ILE A 6 -19.88 -7.98 10.76
C ILE A 6 -21.30 -8.51 10.61
N PHE A 7 -22.24 -7.89 11.31
CA PHE A 7 -23.66 -8.15 11.19
C PHE A 7 -24.38 -6.88 10.69
N MET A 8 -25.16 -7.03 9.64
CA MET A 8 -26.03 -5.97 9.10
C MET A 8 -27.49 -6.31 9.38
N LYS A 9 -28.21 -5.40 10.07
CA LYS A 9 -29.64 -5.58 10.30
C LYS A 9 -30.42 -5.54 8.98
N GLU A 10 -31.53 -6.29 8.91
CA GLU A 10 -32.32 -6.46 7.70
C GLU A 10 -32.82 -5.14 7.09
N ASP A 11 -33.23 -4.19 7.92
CA ASP A 11 -33.67 -2.87 7.47
C ASP A 11 -32.56 -2.09 6.76
N TYR A 12 -31.32 -2.17 7.30
CA TYR A 12 -30.13 -1.57 6.68
C TYR A 12 -29.76 -2.30 5.40
N LEU A 13 -29.75 -3.63 5.42
CA LEU A 13 -29.44 -4.43 4.24
C LEU A 13 -30.39 -4.10 3.09
N THR A 14 -31.68 -4.00 3.35
CA THR A 14 -32.69 -3.64 2.34
C THR A 14 -32.43 -2.28 1.73
N SER A 15 -32.02 -1.30 2.56
CA SER A 15 -31.71 0.06 2.10
C SER A 15 -30.42 0.16 1.28
N TYR A 16 -29.46 -0.71 1.56
CA TYR A 16 -28.11 -0.66 0.95
C TYR A 16 -27.81 -1.82 0.01
N ILE A 17 -28.77 -2.69 -0.30
CA ILE A 17 -28.53 -3.93 -1.06
C ILE A 17 -27.93 -3.69 -2.45
N LEU A 18 -28.21 -2.52 -3.05
CA LEU A 18 -27.65 -2.13 -4.35
C LEU A 18 -26.36 -1.31 -4.24
N SER A 19 -25.95 -0.95 -3.04
CA SER A 19 -24.66 -0.30 -2.79
C SER A 19 -23.53 -1.31 -2.78
N ASP A 20 -22.29 -0.84 -2.94
CA ASP A 20 -21.09 -1.69 -2.89
C ASP A 20 -20.97 -2.41 -1.55
N ILE A 21 -21.37 -1.75 -0.44
CA ILE A 21 -21.41 -2.37 0.89
C ILE A 21 -22.42 -3.52 0.94
N GLY A 22 -23.62 -3.32 0.43
CA GLY A 22 -24.64 -4.36 0.40
C GLY A 22 -24.28 -5.53 -0.54
N LYS A 23 -23.72 -5.22 -1.70
CA LYS A 23 -23.18 -6.22 -2.64
C LYS A 23 -22.04 -7.02 -2.00
N ALA A 24 -21.12 -6.35 -1.32
CA ALA A 24 -20.03 -7.00 -0.60
C ALA A 24 -20.55 -7.89 0.54
N TYR A 25 -21.48 -7.38 1.36
CA TYR A 25 -22.08 -8.15 2.45
C TYR A 25 -22.82 -9.39 1.98
N THR A 26 -23.48 -9.31 0.82
CA THR A 26 -24.22 -10.43 0.22
C THR A 26 -23.37 -11.29 -0.74
N TRP A 27 -22.05 -11.07 -0.78
CA TRP A 27 -21.10 -11.82 -1.63
C TRP A 27 -21.49 -11.84 -3.11
N GLN A 28 -22.00 -10.70 -3.63
CA GLN A 28 -22.35 -10.61 -5.06
C GLN A 28 -21.07 -10.65 -5.90
N LYS A 29 -21.17 -11.28 -7.07
CA LYS A 29 -20.03 -11.45 -7.98
C LYS A 29 -19.59 -10.12 -8.62
N GLU A 30 -20.52 -9.21 -8.85
CA GLU A 30 -20.28 -7.93 -9.52
C GLU A 30 -20.53 -6.80 -8.53
N PHE A 31 -19.48 -6.05 -8.19
CA PHE A 31 -19.53 -4.93 -7.26
C PHE A 31 -19.83 -3.61 -7.98
N TYR A 32 -19.17 -3.38 -9.11
CA TYR A 32 -19.24 -2.13 -9.86
C TYR A 32 -20.09 -2.29 -11.13
N ARG A 33 -20.74 -1.24 -11.55
CA ARG A 33 -21.32 -1.14 -12.89
C ARG A 33 -20.23 -0.70 -13.86
N ALA A 34 -20.41 -1.00 -15.16
CA ALA A 34 -19.42 -0.69 -16.18
C ALA A 34 -19.09 0.82 -16.31
N GLU A 35 -20.03 1.67 -15.89
CA GLU A 35 -19.93 3.13 -15.96
C GLU A 35 -19.54 3.77 -14.60
N GLU A 36 -19.37 2.96 -13.54
CA GLU A 36 -18.98 3.47 -12.22
C GLU A 36 -17.46 3.57 -12.11
N ASP A 37 -16.98 4.72 -11.64
CA ASP A 37 -15.58 4.90 -11.26
C ASP A 37 -15.29 4.14 -9.96
N ASP A 38 -14.19 3.42 -9.96
CA ASP A 38 -13.67 2.83 -8.73
C ASP A 38 -12.94 3.90 -7.90
N VAL A 39 -13.63 4.41 -6.88
CA VAL A 39 -13.10 5.45 -5.98
C VAL A 39 -11.82 4.98 -5.29
N THR A 40 -11.77 3.72 -4.84
CA THR A 40 -10.61 3.16 -4.15
C THR A 40 -9.38 3.11 -5.05
N TRP A 41 -9.56 2.71 -6.31
CA TRP A 41 -8.52 2.74 -7.32
C TRP A 41 -8.02 4.16 -7.58
N ASN A 42 -8.94 5.10 -7.82
CA ASN A 42 -8.60 6.48 -8.13
C ASN A 42 -7.88 7.18 -6.97
N GLU A 43 -8.34 6.98 -5.74
CA GLU A 43 -7.68 7.52 -4.54
C GLU A 43 -6.28 6.95 -4.36
N ALA A 44 -6.09 5.63 -4.52
CA ALA A 44 -4.79 5.01 -4.42
C ALA A 44 -3.79 5.59 -5.44
N TYR A 45 -4.20 5.74 -6.70
CA TYR A 45 -3.35 6.36 -7.72
C TYR A 45 -3.10 7.85 -7.50
N SER A 46 -4.04 8.58 -6.89
CA SER A 46 -3.82 9.99 -6.50
C SER A 46 -2.69 10.11 -5.46
N VAL A 47 -2.66 9.20 -4.47
CA VAL A 47 -1.55 9.17 -3.50
C VAL A 47 -0.24 8.75 -4.17
N ILE A 48 -0.25 7.73 -5.04
CA ILE A 48 0.95 7.32 -5.79
C ILE A 48 1.49 8.48 -6.63
N TYR A 49 0.63 9.23 -7.31
CA TYR A 49 1.03 10.43 -8.05
C TYR A 49 1.71 11.46 -7.15
N THR A 50 1.13 11.74 -5.98
CA THR A 50 1.72 12.65 -4.98
C THR A 50 3.09 12.16 -4.50
N CYS A 51 3.23 10.87 -4.23
CA CYS A 51 4.51 10.27 -3.86
C CYS A 51 5.55 10.44 -4.98
N ASN A 52 5.17 10.17 -6.24
CA ASN A 52 6.06 10.35 -7.39
C ASN A 52 6.47 11.82 -7.55
N LEU A 53 5.56 12.76 -7.33
CA LEU A 53 5.86 14.19 -7.37
C LEU A 53 6.90 14.56 -6.29
N VAL A 54 6.71 14.10 -5.06
CA VAL A 54 7.68 14.31 -3.97
C VAL A 54 9.06 13.75 -4.34
N LEU A 55 9.10 12.52 -4.83
CA LEU A 55 10.36 11.85 -5.19
C LEU A 55 11.09 12.51 -6.38
N SER A 56 10.34 13.14 -7.28
CA SER A 56 10.89 13.89 -8.42
C SER A 56 11.40 15.27 -8.03
N GLU A 57 10.66 16.01 -7.21
CA GLU A 57 10.91 17.43 -6.96
C GLU A 57 11.85 17.70 -5.77
N VAL A 58 11.73 16.90 -4.69
CA VAL A 58 12.50 17.14 -3.45
C VAL A 58 14.01 17.12 -3.66
N PRO A 59 14.60 16.23 -4.51
CA PRO A 59 16.04 16.25 -4.77
C PRO A 59 16.56 17.58 -5.36
N GLY A 60 15.72 18.29 -6.14
CA GLY A 60 16.06 19.57 -6.78
C GLY A 60 15.93 20.79 -5.87
N ILE A 61 15.37 20.65 -4.67
CA ILE A 61 15.20 21.77 -3.73
C ILE A 61 16.54 22.12 -3.08
N ASN A 62 17.00 23.36 -3.26
CA ASN A 62 18.26 23.83 -2.68
C ASN A 62 18.13 24.28 -1.21
N GLU A 63 16.91 24.50 -0.73
CA GLU A 63 16.63 24.94 0.63
C GLU A 63 16.22 23.77 1.54
N GLY A 64 16.38 23.96 2.84
CA GLY A 64 15.99 22.97 3.85
C GLY A 64 17.16 22.05 4.28
N LYS A 65 16.90 21.29 5.34
CA LYS A 65 17.89 20.35 5.91
C LYS A 65 17.84 19.03 5.13
N ASP A 66 19.00 18.50 4.77
CA ASP A 66 19.11 17.24 4.03
C ASP A 66 18.42 16.06 4.75
N ALA A 67 18.55 16.00 6.08
CA ALA A 67 17.86 14.99 6.88
C ALA A 67 16.32 15.08 6.78
N TYR A 68 15.77 16.29 6.67
CA TYR A 68 14.32 16.44 6.50
C TYR A 68 13.87 16.05 5.09
N LYS A 69 14.69 16.36 4.07
CA LYS A 69 14.41 15.90 2.70
C LYS A 69 14.45 14.38 2.61
N ALA A 70 15.45 13.74 3.23
CA ALA A 70 15.57 12.29 3.29
C ALA A 70 14.32 11.67 3.96
N GLN A 71 13.87 12.24 5.09
CA GLN A 71 12.65 11.81 5.77
C GLN A 71 11.42 11.91 4.87
N VAL A 72 11.20 13.05 4.20
CA VAL A 72 10.04 13.27 3.32
C VAL A 72 10.05 12.29 2.14
N MET A 73 11.21 12.05 1.55
CA MET A 73 11.38 11.06 0.48
C MET A 73 11.14 9.62 0.97
N ALA A 74 11.61 9.29 2.17
CA ALA A 74 11.36 7.99 2.79
C ALA A 74 9.87 7.78 3.06
N GLU A 75 9.17 8.77 3.62
CA GLU A 75 7.72 8.72 3.82
C GLU A 75 6.97 8.54 2.49
N ALA A 76 7.40 9.22 1.42
CA ALA A 76 6.81 9.06 0.09
C ALA A 76 7.01 7.64 -0.47
N LYS A 77 8.21 7.05 -0.33
CA LYS A 77 8.47 5.67 -0.74
C LYS A 77 7.59 4.67 0.03
N VAL A 78 7.53 4.81 1.37
CA VAL A 78 6.72 3.91 2.21
C VAL A 78 5.24 3.98 1.84
N ASN A 79 4.69 5.17 1.64
CA ASN A 79 3.31 5.34 1.18
C ASN A 79 3.11 4.74 -0.21
N ARG A 80 4.03 4.95 -1.16
CA ARG A 80 3.94 4.37 -2.51
C ARG A 80 3.96 2.85 -2.47
N ALA A 81 4.83 2.25 -1.68
CA ALA A 81 4.89 0.81 -1.46
C ALA A 81 3.59 0.27 -0.88
N PHE A 82 3.03 0.94 0.14
CA PHE A 82 1.76 0.55 0.75
C PHE A 82 0.62 0.55 -0.28
N TYR A 83 0.48 1.63 -1.06
CA TYR A 83 -0.61 1.72 -2.03
C TYR A 83 -0.44 0.76 -3.21
N TYR A 84 0.79 0.47 -3.67
CA TYR A 84 1.02 -0.58 -4.65
C TYR A 84 0.72 -1.98 -4.11
N TRP A 85 1.13 -2.28 -2.87
CA TRP A 85 0.77 -3.54 -2.22
C TRP A 85 -0.75 -3.68 -2.05
N PHE A 86 -1.42 -2.62 -1.63
CA PHE A 86 -2.88 -2.56 -1.50
C PHE A 86 -3.57 -2.80 -2.87
N LEU A 87 -3.18 -2.07 -3.90
CA LEU A 87 -3.72 -2.24 -5.25
C LEU A 87 -3.46 -3.65 -5.79
N HIS A 88 -2.26 -4.18 -5.61
CA HIS A 88 -1.94 -5.55 -6.01
C HIS A 88 -2.85 -6.56 -5.30
N SER A 89 -3.03 -6.43 -3.99
CA SER A 89 -3.86 -7.34 -3.20
C SER A 89 -5.35 -7.33 -3.59
N CYS A 90 -5.85 -6.19 -4.09
CA CYS A 90 -7.26 -6.02 -4.47
C CYS A 90 -7.55 -6.35 -5.94
N TYR A 91 -6.60 -6.08 -6.85
CA TYR A 91 -6.86 -6.05 -8.29
C TYR A 91 -5.97 -6.98 -9.13
N ALA A 92 -5.01 -7.66 -8.53
CA ALA A 92 -4.17 -8.63 -9.20
C ALA A 92 -4.52 -10.07 -8.81
N PRO A 93 -4.12 -11.07 -9.61
CA PRO A 93 -4.12 -12.45 -9.16
C PRO A 93 -3.27 -12.64 -7.89
N ALA A 94 -3.54 -13.69 -7.13
CA ALA A 94 -2.66 -14.09 -6.04
C ALA A 94 -1.23 -14.27 -6.56
N TYR A 95 -0.27 -13.76 -5.80
CA TYR A 95 1.14 -13.81 -6.22
C TYR A 95 1.64 -15.27 -6.22
N ASP A 96 2.15 -15.69 -7.35
CA ASP A 96 2.83 -16.97 -7.53
C ASP A 96 4.17 -16.70 -8.22
N PRO A 97 5.31 -17.02 -7.61
CA PRO A 97 6.64 -16.80 -8.19
C PRO A 97 6.83 -17.45 -9.56
N GLU A 98 6.14 -18.58 -9.84
CA GLU A 98 6.27 -19.31 -11.10
C GLU A 98 5.56 -18.58 -12.25
N THR A 99 4.50 -17.84 -11.98
CA THR A 99 3.68 -17.15 -13.00
C THR A 99 3.77 -15.64 -12.94
N ALA A 100 4.38 -15.05 -11.90
CA ALA A 100 4.45 -13.62 -11.65
C ALA A 100 5.03 -12.79 -12.82
N GLY A 101 5.92 -13.38 -13.61
CA GLY A 101 6.49 -12.73 -14.80
C GLY A 101 5.51 -12.58 -15.98
N THR A 102 4.37 -13.27 -15.95
CA THR A 102 3.32 -13.23 -16.99
C THR A 102 1.98 -12.72 -16.45
N ASP A 103 1.70 -12.90 -15.16
CA ASP A 103 0.49 -12.45 -14.52
C ASP A 103 0.43 -10.92 -14.47
N LEU A 104 -0.64 -10.36 -15.02
CA LEU A 104 -0.81 -8.92 -15.03
C LEU A 104 -1.35 -8.42 -13.67
N SER A 105 -0.56 -7.59 -13.04
CA SER A 105 -0.93 -6.84 -11.85
C SER A 105 -1.56 -5.48 -12.23
N VAL A 106 -1.22 -4.43 -11.54
CA VAL A 106 -1.71 -3.05 -11.74
C VAL A 106 -0.74 -2.22 -12.57
N PRO A 107 -1.13 -1.08 -13.15
CA PRO A 107 -0.21 -0.16 -13.79
C PRO A 107 0.88 0.32 -12.83
N LEU A 108 2.15 0.15 -13.23
CA LEU A 108 3.29 0.65 -12.45
C LEU A 108 3.68 2.03 -12.99
N VAL A 109 3.33 3.07 -12.25
CA VAL A 109 3.58 4.48 -12.58
C VAL A 109 4.57 5.04 -11.56
N LEU A 110 5.77 5.40 -12.00
CA LEU A 110 6.87 5.86 -11.14
C LEU A 110 7.24 7.34 -11.35
N GLU A 111 6.60 7.98 -12.33
CA GLU A 111 6.83 9.39 -12.66
C GLU A 111 5.51 10.17 -12.59
N PRO A 112 5.53 11.47 -12.23
CA PRO A 112 4.34 12.30 -12.15
C PRO A 112 3.92 12.85 -13.54
N ASP A 113 3.74 11.96 -14.53
CA ASP A 113 3.30 12.31 -15.87
C ASP A 113 1.82 11.95 -16.08
N LEU A 114 0.97 12.98 -16.15
CA LEU A 114 -0.47 12.82 -16.40
C LEU A 114 -0.81 12.38 -17.83
N ASN A 115 0.13 12.50 -18.76
CA ASN A 115 -0.06 12.12 -20.17
C ASN A 115 0.52 10.74 -20.50
N ALA A 116 1.14 10.08 -19.53
CA ALA A 116 1.75 8.77 -19.73
C ALA A 116 0.71 7.74 -20.17
N LYS A 117 1.05 6.97 -21.21
CA LYS A 117 0.23 5.82 -21.63
C LYS A 117 0.53 4.65 -20.71
N VAL A 118 -0.28 4.52 -19.67
CA VAL A 118 -0.13 3.45 -18.67
C VAL A 118 -0.70 2.12 -19.17
N ARG A 119 -0.03 1.03 -18.78
CA ARG A 119 -0.48 -0.36 -19.01
C ARG A 119 -0.24 -1.15 -17.73
N ARG A 120 -1.01 -2.21 -17.55
CA ARG A 120 -0.77 -3.14 -16.44
C ARG A 120 0.65 -3.71 -16.54
N ALA A 121 1.37 -3.67 -15.44
CA ALA A 121 2.67 -4.32 -15.32
C ALA A 121 2.49 -5.78 -14.88
N THR A 122 3.52 -6.58 -15.02
CA THR A 122 3.55 -7.94 -14.49
C THR A 122 3.70 -7.92 -12.96
N SER A 123 3.21 -8.95 -12.29
CA SER A 123 3.20 -9.04 -10.82
C SER A 123 4.62 -8.97 -10.24
N ASP A 124 5.59 -9.62 -10.87
CA ASP A 124 7.01 -9.56 -10.47
C ASP A 124 7.56 -8.13 -10.42
N LYS A 125 7.22 -7.29 -11.40
CA LYS A 125 7.67 -5.89 -11.46
C LYS A 125 7.05 -5.03 -10.38
N VAL A 126 5.74 -5.21 -10.14
CA VAL A 126 5.05 -4.48 -9.09
C VAL A 126 5.58 -4.86 -7.71
N VAL A 127 5.75 -6.17 -7.46
CA VAL A 127 6.30 -6.67 -6.19
C VAL A 127 7.76 -6.22 -5.99
N ALA A 128 8.59 -6.27 -7.04
CA ALA A 128 9.95 -5.78 -6.98
C ALA A 128 10.01 -4.29 -6.60
N GLN A 129 9.12 -3.47 -7.16
CA GLN A 129 9.05 -2.04 -6.82
C GLN A 129 8.58 -1.80 -5.39
N ILE A 130 7.60 -2.56 -4.91
CA ILE A 130 7.13 -2.47 -3.52
C ILE A 130 8.29 -2.75 -2.55
N LEU A 131 9.03 -3.83 -2.79
CA LEU A 131 10.18 -4.21 -1.95
C LEU A 131 11.33 -3.21 -2.05
N GLU A 132 11.60 -2.67 -3.23
CA GLU A 132 12.64 -1.63 -3.42
C GLU A 132 12.27 -0.33 -2.69
N ASP A 133 11.02 0.08 -2.71
CA ASP A 133 10.56 1.28 -1.98
C ASP A 133 10.64 1.12 -0.45
N LEU A 134 10.58 -0.11 0.07
CA LEU A 134 10.73 -0.39 1.50
C LEU A 134 12.18 -0.64 1.93
N LYS A 135 13.08 -0.82 0.96
CA LYS A 135 14.46 -1.15 1.23
C LYS A 135 15.19 0.05 1.84
N ASP A 136 15.86 -0.19 2.96
CA ASP A 136 16.75 0.75 3.66
C ASP A 136 16.13 2.10 4.09
N VAL A 137 14.86 2.34 3.81
CA VAL A 137 14.20 3.64 4.11
C VAL A 137 13.97 3.88 5.60
N ALA A 138 13.95 2.83 6.42
CA ALA A 138 13.72 2.94 7.85
C ALA A 138 14.74 3.87 8.56
N MET A 139 15.98 3.90 8.07
CA MET A 139 17.05 4.70 8.68
C MET A 139 16.88 6.21 8.48
N ASP A 140 16.18 6.62 7.43
CA ASP A 140 15.86 8.02 7.16
C ASP A 140 14.67 8.54 7.97
N LEU A 141 13.97 7.66 8.69
CA LEU A 141 12.79 7.96 9.47
C LEU A 141 13.09 8.02 10.98
N PRO A 142 12.35 8.85 11.74
CA PRO A 142 12.55 8.96 13.16
C PRO A 142 12.13 7.67 13.90
N GLU A 143 12.78 7.36 15.01
CA GLU A 143 12.38 6.24 15.88
C GLU A 143 10.97 6.43 16.43
N LYS A 144 10.67 7.66 16.87
CA LYS A 144 9.36 8.09 17.34
C LYS A 144 8.88 9.25 16.50
N SER A 145 7.67 9.15 16.00
CA SER A 145 7.05 10.24 15.26
C SER A 145 6.71 11.42 16.18
N ALA A 146 6.92 12.64 15.68
CA ALA A 146 6.51 13.85 16.35
C ALA A 146 4.97 14.06 16.32
N SER A 147 4.28 13.40 15.42
CA SER A 147 2.82 13.42 15.27
C SER A 147 2.32 12.15 14.58
N GLU A 148 1.04 11.87 14.68
CA GLU A 148 0.38 10.74 14.03
C GLU A 148 0.39 10.79 12.48
N TYR A 149 0.77 11.93 11.91
CA TYR A 149 0.86 12.13 10.46
C TYR A 149 2.21 11.75 9.85
N HIS A 150 3.20 11.45 10.68
CA HIS A 150 4.53 11.04 10.23
C HIS A 150 4.79 9.56 10.52
N ILE A 151 5.51 8.93 9.62
CA ILE A 151 5.80 7.50 9.71
C ILE A 151 7.02 7.27 10.61
N PRO A 152 6.89 6.57 11.75
CA PRO A 152 8.05 6.17 12.55
C PRO A 152 8.73 4.94 11.95
N ARG A 153 10.00 4.74 12.28
CA ARG A 153 10.83 3.61 11.82
C ARG A 153 10.16 2.25 12.06
N MET A 154 9.54 2.06 13.23
CA MET A 154 8.81 0.85 13.58
C MET A 154 7.72 0.51 12.56
N ALA A 155 6.98 1.51 12.06
CA ALA A 155 5.88 1.27 11.13
C ALA A 155 6.38 0.75 9.77
N VAL A 156 7.59 1.16 9.35
CA VAL A 156 8.21 0.64 8.12
C VAL A 156 8.55 -0.82 8.27
N TYR A 157 9.20 -1.21 9.37
CA TYR A 157 9.50 -2.62 9.62
C TYR A 157 8.23 -3.46 9.74
N GLY A 158 7.19 -2.96 10.41
CA GLY A 158 5.89 -3.64 10.50
C GLY A 158 5.22 -3.81 9.13
N LEU A 159 5.28 -2.78 8.28
CA LEU A 159 4.78 -2.88 6.90
C LEU A 159 5.61 -3.86 6.07
N ALA A 160 6.94 -3.79 6.14
CA ALA A 160 7.84 -4.68 5.43
C ALA A 160 7.63 -6.15 5.85
N ALA A 161 7.43 -6.42 7.15
CA ALA A 161 7.10 -7.75 7.63
C ALA A 161 5.81 -8.27 7.01
N ARG A 162 4.75 -7.45 7.00
CA ARG A 162 3.45 -7.81 6.41
C ARG A 162 3.52 -8.04 4.91
N VAL A 163 4.22 -7.17 4.18
CA VAL A 163 4.39 -7.27 2.73
C VAL A 163 5.17 -8.53 2.36
N ASN A 164 6.29 -8.79 3.06
CA ASN A 164 7.08 -10.00 2.83
C ASN A 164 6.30 -11.27 3.17
N LEU A 165 5.53 -11.27 4.25
CA LEU A 165 4.65 -12.40 4.60
C LEU A 165 3.60 -12.65 3.50
N PHE A 166 2.99 -11.58 2.98
CA PHE A 166 1.99 -11.67 1.91
C PHE A 166 2.55 -12.29 0.63
N PHE A 167 3.81 -11.99 0.29
CA PHE A 167 4.49 -12.53 -0.90
C PHE A 167 5.26 -13.83 -0.64
N GLY A 168 5.16 -14.43 0.55
CA GLY A 168 5.81 -15.71 0.88
C GLY A 168 7.31 -15.60 1.21
N ASN A 169 7.85 -14.40 1.38
CA ASN A 169 9.24 -14.15 1.77
C ASN A 169 9.39 -14.28 3.29
N TYR A 170 9.24 -15.50 3.82
CA TYR A 170 9.11 -15.75 5.27
C TYR A 170 10.33 -15.32 6.09
N ASP A 171 11.54 -15.53 5.59
CA ASP A 171 12.76 -15.13 6.30
C ASP A 171 12.83 -13.60 6.45
N ALA A 172 12.58 -12.87 5.37
CA ALA A 172 12.54 -11.41 5.40
C ALA A 172 11.35 -10.89 6.25
N ALA A 173 10.21 -11.58 6.26
CA ALA A 173 9.08 -11.23 7.11
C ALA A 173 9.44 -11.37 8.59
N LEU A 174 10.11 -12.44 8.98
CA LEU A 174 10.58 -12.68 10.35
C LEU A 174 11.58 -11.61 10.78
N GLU A 175 12.61 -11.35 9.97
CA GLU A 175 13.64 -10.35 10.26
C GLU A 175 13.01 -8.96 10.48
N ASN A 176 12.13 -8.52 9.59
CA ASN A 176 11.46 -7.23 9.73
C ASN A 176 10.51 -7.18 10.95
N ALA A 177 9.84 -8.28 11.28
CA ALA A 177 8.99 -8.33 12.47
C ALA A 177 9.84 -8.22 13.76
N GLU A 178 10.98 -8.89 13.82
CA GLU A 178 11.92 -8.76 14.94
C GLU A 178 12.47 -7.35 15.08
N GLU A 179 12.80 -6.69 13.96
CA GLU A 179 13.22 -5.28 13.98
C GLU A 179 12.11 -4.37 14.52
N ALA A 180 10.85 -4.56 14.08
CA ALA A 180 9.71 -3.78 14.58
C ALA A 180 9.52 -3.93 16.10
N LEU A 181 9.63 -5.16 16.62
CA LEU A 181 9.45 -5.47 18.04
C LEU A 181 10.54 -4.86 18.95
N LYS A 182 11.71 -4.50 18.41
CA LYS A 182 12.74 -3.78 19.18
C LYS A 182 12.30 -2.38 19.61
N PHE A 183 11.37 -1.77 18.86
CA PHE A 183 10.84 -0.44 19.17
C PHE A 183 9.61 -0.48 20.07
N ASN A 184 8.75 -1.48 19.89
CA ASN A 184 7.58 -1.70 20.74
C ASN A 184 7.17 -3.17 20.69
N SER A 185 7.17 -3.81 21.87
CA SER A 185 6.74 -5.20 22.07
C SER A 185 5.48 -5.29 22.95
N GLU A 186 4.87 -4.16 23.33
CA GLU A 186 3.66 -4.15 24.15
C GLU A 186 2.47 -4.65 23.33
N LEU A 187 1.73 -5.58 23.91
CA LEU A 187 0.46 -6.06 23.37
C LEU A 187 -0.68 -5.24 23.98
N VAL A 188 -1.70 -4.99 23.17
CA VAL A 188 -2.94 -4.38 23.68
C VAL A 188 -3.66 -5.42 24.53
N ASP A 189 -3.93 -5.09 25.79
CA ASP A 189 -4.76 -5.89 26.68
C ASP A 189 -6.24 -5.53 26.40
N TYR A 190 -7.07 -6.53 26.02
CA TYR A 190 -8.47 -6.36 25.66
C TYR A 190 -9.41 -6.73 26.80
#